data_dd905f722e47a0ebbfef5581376cb896
#
_entry.id   dd905f722e47a0ebbfef5581376cb896
#
_cell.length_a   1.000
_cell.length_b   1.000
_cell.length_c   1.000
_cell.angle_alpha   90.00
_cell.angle_beta   90.00
_cell.angle_gamma   90.00
#
_symmetry.space_group_name_H-M   'P 1'
#
loop_
_entity.id
_entity.type
_entity.pdbx_description
1 polymer ?
#
loop_
_entity_poly.entity_id
_entity_poly.type
_entity_poly.pdbx_seq_one_letter_code
_entity_poly.pdbx_strand_id
1 'polypeptide(L)'
;MIAGMDEGTVIAAYMAALLAPALIGLAVGTVCRGSRARTACTALCAISCISGILCYPMELVVDDFEAVFPLGTFFGDYIVDIDALTAIFVSFSSAVFLAVLVHMSHSGHGYTSGYFALACALFVSCILCMMAGSAILLLMSWEAVSMITFLMA
;
A
#
# COMPACT_ATOMS: atom_id res chain seq x y z
N MET A 1 -3.96 -24.05 11.34
CA MET A 1 -4.37 -23.41 12.60
C MET A 1 -4.99 -22.03 12.32
N ILE A 2 -5.70 -21.87 11.19
CA ILE A 2 -6.52 -20.70 10.83
C ILE A 2 -8.03 -21.08 10.81
N ALA A 3 -8.35 -22.30 11.22
CA ALA A 3 -9.67 -22.93 11.12
C ALA A 3 -10.70 -22.41 12.15
N GLY A 4 -10.80 -21.12 12.35
CA GLY A 4 -11.78 -20.51 13.28
C GLY A 4 -11.92 -19.01 13.15
N MET A 5 -11.18 -18.37 12.25
CA MET A 5 -11.36 -16.95 11.94
C MET A 5 -12.29 -16.85 10.73
N ASP A 6 -13.26 -15.95 10.80
CA ASP A 6 -14.12 -15.59 9.68
C ASP A 6 -13.23 -15.06 8.55
N GLU A 7 -13.43 -15.52 7.32
CA GLU A 7 -12.63 -15.12 6.14
C GLU A 7 -12.54 -13.60 6.03
N GLY A 8 -13.64 -12.89 6.27
CA GLY A 8 -13.66 -11.44 6.29
C GLY A 8 -12.72 -10.81 7.33
N THR A 9 -12.49 -11.46 8.46
CA THR A 9 -11.54 -10.99 9.49
C THR A 9 -10.09 -11.14 9.04
N VAL A 10 -9.76 -12.24 8.36
CA VAL A 10 -8.42 -12.48 7.81
C VAL A 10 -8.12 -11.44 6.73
N ILE A 11 -9.08 -11.18 5.88
CA ILE A 11 -9.04 -10.18 4.82
C ILE A 11 -8.77 -8.78 5.40
N ALA A 12 -9.60 -8.36 6.34
CA ALA A 12 -9.45 -7.04 6.96
C ALA A 12 -8.10 -6.89 7.66
N ALA A 13 -7.63 -7.94 8.35
CA ALA A 13 -6.33 -7.94 9.01
C ALA A 13 -5.17 -7.82 7.99
N TYR A 14 -5.27 -8.55 6.87
CA TYR A 14 -4.27 -8.47 5.80
C TYR A 14 -4.23 -7.07 5.16
N MET A 15 -5.39 -6.51 4.79
CA MET A 15 -5.48 -5.16 4.23
C MET A 15 -4.96 -4.10 5.21
N ALA A 16 -5.24 -4.26 6.50
CA ALA A 16 -4.68 -3.39 7.53
C ALA A 16 -3.15 -3.52 7.63
N ALA A 17 -2.61 -4.73 7.58
CA ALA A 17 -1.15 -4.95 7.60
C ALA A 17 -0.46 -4.39 6.35
N LEU A 18 -1.14 -4.41 5.20
CA LEU A 18 -0.63 -3.91 3.93
C LEU A 18 -0.63 -2.38 3.85
N LEU A 19 -1.71 -1.73 4.27
CA LEU A 19 -1.93 -0.31 4.05
C LEU A 19 -1.61 0.56 5.28
N ALA A 20 -1.97 0.11 6.49
CA ALA A 20 -1.87 0.94 7.68
C ALA A 20 -0.44 1.39 8.00
N PRO A 21 0.62 0.55 7.90
CA PRO A 21 1.97 1.02 8.20
C PRO A 21 2.42 2.14 7.24
N ALA A 22 2.12 2.03 5.93
CA ALA A 22 2.45 3.07 4.97
C ALA A 22 1.66 4.36 5.21
N LEU A 23 0.37 4.28 5.58
CA LEU A 23 -0.45 5.45 5.94
C LEU A 23 0.07 6.13 7.22
N ILE A 24 0.49 5.36 8.21
CA ILE A 24 1.15 5.90 9.41
C ILE A 24 2.49 6.55 9.03
N GLY A 25 3.27 5.92 8.15
CA GLY A 25 4.51 6.47 7.62
C GLY A 25 4.30 7.81 6.91
N LEU A 26 3.25 7.91 6.08
CA LEU A 26 2.84 9.17 5.47
C LEU A 26 2.54 10.24 6.52
N ALA A 27 1.72 9.93 7.52
CA ALA A 27 1.37 10.86 8.59
C ALA A 27 2.61 11.31 9.41
N VAL A 28 3.49 10.37 9.76
CA VAL A 28 4.74 10.67 10.48
C VAL A 28 5.64 11.58 9.66
N GLY A 29 5.81 11.31 8.38
CA GLY A 29 6.71 12.06 7.52
C GLY A 29 6.20 13.46 7.16
N THR A 30 4.89 13.69 7.20
CA THR A 30 4.29 15.02 7.00
C THR A 30 4.34 15.88 8.27
N VAL A 31 4.14 15.28 9.43
CA VAL A 31 4.08 16.00 10.72
C VAL A 31 5.47 16.16 11.35
N CYS A 32 6.29 15.10 11.32
CA CYS A 32 7.60 15.07 11.95
C CYS A 32 8.72 15.32 10.93
N ARG A 33 9.73 16.08 11.34
CA ARG A 33 10.91 16.36 10.52
C ARG A 33 12.19 15.84 11.19
N GLY A 34 13.16 15.42 10.37
CA GLY A 34 14.47 14.99 10.85
C GLY A 34 14.79 13.53 10.57
N SER A 35 15.96 13.09 11.01
CA SER A 35 16.49 11.74 10.72
C SER A 35 15.62 10.62 11.31
N ARG A 36 15.08 10.81 12.51
CA ARG A 36 14.19 9.83 13.17
C ARG A 36 12.89 9.62 12.38
N ALA A 37 12.27 10.72 11.92
CA ALA A 37 11.06 10.64 11.11
C ALA A 37 11.34 9.91 9.80
N ARG A 38 12.46 10.21 9.13
CA ARG A 38 12.90 9.51 7.93
C ARG A 38 13.04 8.01 8.15
N THR A 39 13.75 7.60 9.20
CA THR A 39 13.93 6.17 9.53
C THR A 39 12.59 5.50 9.83
N ALA A 40 11.69 6.17 10.57
CA ALA A 40 10.36 5.64 10.87
C ALA A 40 9.52 5.45 9.59
N CYS A 41 9.49 6.44 8.69
CA CYS A 41 8.79 6.33 7.40
C CYS A 41 9.34 5.15 6.56
N THR A 42 10.67 5.04 6.48
CA THR A 42 11.32 3.95 5.74
C THR A 42 10.96 2.59 6.32
N ALA A 43 11.01 2.43 7.64
CA ALA A 43 10.67 1.17 8.31
C ALA A 43 9.19 0.80 8.12
N LEU A 44 8.28 1.76 8.27
CA LEU A 44 6.84 1.55 8.10
C LEU A 44 6.49 1.21 6.65
N CYS A 45 7.08 1.91 5.68
CA CYS A 45 6.90 1.58 4.26
C CYS A 45 7.47 0.19 3.93
N ALA A 46 8.62 -0.18 4.49
CA ALA A 46 9.21 -1.51 4.31
C ALA A 46 8.31 -2.63 4.86
N ILE A 47 7.66 -2.42 6.01
CA ILE A 47 6.69 -3.36 6.58
C ILE A 47 5.52 -3.56 5.61
N SER A 48 4.96 -2.49 5.06
CA SER A 48 3.89 -2.56 4.05
C SER A 48 4.35 -3.29 2.78
N CYS A 49 5.57 -3.02 2.29
CA CYS A 49 6.12 -3.72 1.13
C CYS A 49 6.29 -5.22 1.39
N ILE A 50 6.76 -5.62 2.58
CA ILE A 50 6.88 -7.03 2.97
C ILE A 50 5.50 -7.69 3.01
N SER A 51 4.49 -7.01 3.58
CA SER A 51 3.11 -7.50 3.55
C SER A 51 2.58 -7.66 2.12
N GLY A 52 2.93 -6.74 1.22
CA GLY A 52 2.56 -6.82 -0.20
C GLY A 52 3.24 -7.99 -0.94
N ILE A 53 4.50 -8.29 -0.62
CA ILE A 53 5.20 -9.47 -1.17
C ILE A 53 4.49 -10.77 -0.77
N LEU A 54 3.87 -10.80 0.42
CA LEU A 54 3.10 -11.94 0.90
C LEU A 54 1.70 -12.06 0.27
N CYS A 55 1.30 -11.15 -0.63
CA CYS A 55 -0.02 -11.17 -1.26
C CYS A 55 -0.25 -12.48 -2.04
N TYR A 56 0.68 -12.86 -2.90
CA TYR A 56 0.56 -14.07 -3.69
C TYR A 56 0.46 -15.37 -2.86
N PRO A 57 1.32 -15.60 -1.83
CA PRO A 57 1.12 -16.74 -0.94
C PRO A 57 -0.21 -16.70 -0.16
N MET A 58 -0.74 -15.53 0.15
CA MET A 58 -2.03 -15.40 0.84
C MET A 58 -3.20 -15.76 -0.06
N GLU A 59 -3.17 -15.34 -1.32
CA GLU A 59 -4.17 -15.69 -2.32
C GLU A 59 -4.24 -17.20 -2.57
N LEU A 60 -3.10 -17.91 -2.57
CA LEU A 60 -3.06 -19.38 -2.67
C LEU A 60 -3.73 -20.10 -1.49
N VAL A 61 -3.98 -19.43 -0.37
CA VAL A 61 -4.60 -19.99 0.84
C VAL A 61 -6.07 -19.60 0.94
N VAL A 62 -6.44 -18.42 0.42
CA VAL A 62 -7.80 -17.86 0.45
C VAL A 62 -8.20 -17.60 -1.00
N ASP A 63 -8.98 -18.51 -1.58
CA ASP A 63 -9.48 -18.36 -2.96
C ASP A 63 -10.40 -17.13 -3.06
N ASP A 64 -10.22 -16.35 -4.14
CA ASP A 64 -11.06 -15.20 -4.54
C ASP A 64 -11.40 -14.20 -3.42
N PHE A 65 -10.55 -13.21 -3.29
CA PHE A 65 -10.59 -12.23 -2.24
C PHE A 65 -11.27 -10.92 -2.69
N GLU A 66 -12.50 -10.71 -2.28
CA GLU A 66 -13.25 -9.47 -2.53
C GLU A 66 -13.60 -8.77 -1.22
N ALA A 67 -13.28 -7.48 -1.12
CA ALA A 67 -13.71 -6.64 -0.01
C ALA A 67 -14.51 -5.44 -0.50
N VAL A 68 -15.74 -5.30 -0.03
CA VAL A 68 -16.63 -4.19 -0.36
C VAL A 68 -16.68 -3.21 0.79
N PHE A 69 -16.27 -1.96 0.53
CA PHE A 69 -16.35 -0.87 1.49
C PHE A 69 -17.48 0.10 1.09
N PRO A 70 -18.64 0.09 1.77
CA PRO A 70 -19.74 0.99 1.46
C PRO A 70 -19.38 2.42 1.86
N LEU A 71 -19.20 3.31 0.88
CA LEU A 71 -18.92 4.74 1.11
C LEU A 71 -20.15 5.64 0.97
N GLY A 72 -21.33 5.08 1.00
CA GLY A 72 -22.58 5.80 0.93
C GLY A 72 -23.10 6.01 -0.49
N THR A 73 -24.31 6.56 -0.57
CA THR A 73 -25.13 6.61 -1.79
C THR A 73 -24.58 7.49 -2.91
N PHE A 74 -23.61 8.36 -2.64
CA PHE A 74 -23.13 9.34 -3.61
C PHE A 74 -21.91 8.85 -4.42
N PHE A 75 -21.00 8.09 -3.79
CA PHE A 75 -19.78 7.61 -4.43
C PHE A 75 -19.81 6.13 -4.82
N GLY A 76 -20.88 5.40 -4.45
CA GLY A 76 -20.97 3.96 -4.67
C GLY A 76 -20.08 3.15 -3.71
N ASP A 77 -19.97 1.86 -3.99
CA ASP A 77 -19.18 0.95 -3.18
C ASP A 77 -17.73 0.91 -3.70
N TYR A 78 -16.78 0.99 -2.79
CA TYR A 78 -15.37 0.75 -3.09
C TYR A 78 -15.13 -0.76 -3.03
N ILE A 79 -14.95 -1.35 -4.19
CA ILE A 79 -14.66 -2.78 -4.33
C ILE A 79 -13.16 -2.94 -4.49
N VAL A 80 -12.55 -3.70 -3.59
CA VAL A 80 -11.16 -4.17 -3.68
C VAL A 80 -11.23 -5.62 -4.06
N ASP A 81 -10.64 -5.97 -5.19
CA ASP A 81 -10.64 -7.32 -5.76
C ASP A 81 -9.20 -7.81 -5.91
N ILE A 82 -8.93 -9.01 -5.41
CA ILE A 82 -7.60 -9.64 -5.50
C ILE A 82 -7.78 -11.03 -6.08
N ASP A 83 -7.54 -11.13 -7.38
CA ASP A 83 -7.38 -12.39 -8.09
C ASP A 83 -5.89 -12.81 -8.14
N ALA A 84 -5.62 -14.00 -8.64
CA ALA A 84 -4.26 -14.53 -8.77
C ALA A 84 -3.34 -13.59 -9.56
N LEU A 85 -3.87 -12.93 -10.61
CA LEU A 85 -3.12 -11.99 -11.43
C LEU A 85 -2.76 -10.73 -10.65
N THR A 86 -3.75 -10.14 -9.97
CA THR A 86 -3.57 -8.99 -9.08
C THR A 86 -2.57 -9.30 -7.98
N ALA A 87 -2.67 -10.47 -7.35
CA ALA A 87 -1.75 -10.90 -6.29
C ALA A 87 -0.30 -10.99 -6.76
N ILE A 88 -0.05 -11.49 -7.98
CA ILE A 88 1.28 -11.52 -8.60
C ILE A 88 1.80 -10.09 -8.82
N PHE A 89 0.98 -9.20 -9.40
CA PHE A 89 1.38 -7.81 -9.66
C PHE A 89 1.66 -7.04 -8.38
N VAL A 90 0.83 -7.19 -7.37
CA VAL A 90 1.03 -6.57 -6.04
C VAL A 90 2.31 -7.05 -5.40
N SER A 91 2.57 -8.37 -5.41
CA SER A 91 3.79 -8.96 -4.84
C SER A 91 5.04 -8.47 -5.57
N PHE A 92 5.04 -8.47 -6.91
CA PHE A 92 6.16 -8.00 -7.71
C PHE A 92 6.42 -6.50 -7.51
N SER A 93 5.37 -5.68 -7.58
CA SER A 93 5.47 -4.23 -7.39
C SER A 93 5.97 -3.87 -6.00
N SER A 94 5.51 -4.59 -4.97
CA SER A 94 5.97 -4.41 -3.59
C SER A 94 7.45 -4.74 -3.43
N ALA A 95 7.95 -5.79 -4.11
CA ALA A 95 9.36 -6.14 -4.13
C ALA A 95 10.21 -5.05 -4.79
N VAL A 96 9.76 -4.50 -5.92
CA VAL A 96 10.42 -3.38 -6.62
C VAL A 96 10.42 -2.13 -5.73
N PHE A 97 9.29 -1.80 -5.10
CA PHE A 97 9.20 -0.67 -4.18
C PHE A 97 10.17 -0.81 -3.00
N LEU A 98 10.26 -2.01 -2.43
CA LEU A 98 11.20 -2.29 -1.34
C LEU A 98 12.65 -2.08 -1.79
N ALA A 99 13.02 -2.56 -2.97
CA ALA A 99 14.36 -2.36 -3.52
C ALA A 99 14.69 -0.87 -3.73
N VAL A 100 13.75 -0.09 -4.28
CA VAL A 100 13.88 1.36 -4.46
C VAL A 100 14.01 2.06 -3.10
N LEU A 101 13.20 1.69 -2.12
CA LEU A 101 13.21 2.27 -0.78
C LEU A 101 14.55 2.03 -0.08
N VAL A 102 15.10 0.82 -0.18
CA VAL A 102 16.42 0.47 0.36
C VAL A 102 17.49 1.30 -0.36
N HIS A 103 17.45 1.40 -1.68
CA HIS A 103 18.39 2.22 -2.44
C HIS A 103 18.34 3.69 -2.01
N MET A 104 17.14 4.28 -1.90
CA MET A 104 16.95 5.66 -1.43
C MET A 104 17.49 5.89 -0.02
N SER A 105 17.31 4.91 0.87
CA SER A 105 17.77 5.03 2.26
C SER A 105 19.31 5.03 2.39
N HIS A 106 20.02 4.36 1.46
CA HIS A 106 21.46 4.24 1.43
C HIS A 106 22.15 5.26 0.49
N SER A 107 21.40 5.84 -0.45
CA SER A 107 21.94 6.87 -1.33
C SER A 107 22.29 8.11 -0.50
N GLY A 108 23.52 8.63 -0.65
CA GLY A 108 23.99 9.84 0.05
C GLY A 108 23.25 11.14 -0.33
N HIS A 109 22.23 11.07 -1.18
CA HIS A 109 21.36 12.18 -1.54
C HIS A 109 20.44 12.48 -0.38
N GLY A 110 20.59 13.60 0.27
CA GLY A 110 19.89 13.98 1.53
C GLY A 110 18.36 14.09 1.41
N TYR A 111 17.68 13.02 0.99
CA TYR A 111 16.22 12.98 0.91
C TYR A 111 15.57 13.36 2.25
N THR A 112 14.58 14.23 2.19
CA THR A 112 13.85 14.72 3.37
C THR A 112 12.83 13.69 3.85
N SER A 113 12.35 13.82 5.12
CA SER A 113 11.24 13.00 5.63
C SER A 113 9.97 13.12 4.78
N GLY A 114 9.72 14.30 4.23
CA GLY A 114 8.60 14.54 3.32
C GLY A 114 8.67 13.73 2.02
N TYR A 115 9.88 13.53 1.48
CA TYR A 115 10.07 12.69 0.30
C TYR A 115 9.75 11.21 0.59
N PHE A 116 10.15 10.70 1.75
CA PHE A 116 9.76 9.35 2.19
C PHE A 116 8.27 9.23 2.50
N ALA A 117 7.64 10.29 2.99
CA ALA A 117 6.19 10.35 3.15
C ALA A 117 5.46 10.25 1.79
N LEU A 118 5.93 10.98 0.78
CA LEU A 118 5.40 10.86 -0.59
C LEU A 118 5.63 9.47 -1.18
N ALA A 119 6.76 8.82 -0.89
CA ALA A 119 7.00 7.43 -1.28
C ALA A 119 5.99 6.46 -0.63
N CYS A 120 5.66 6.64 0.66
CA CYS A 120 4.60 5.88 1.32
C CYS A 120 3.23 6.10 0.64
N ALA A 121 2.88 7.36 0.34
CA ALA A 121 1.64 7.69 -0.35
C ALA A 121 1.59 7.09 -1.76
N LEU A 122 2.69 7.14 -2.50
CA LEU A 122 2.81 6.54 -3.82
C LEU A 122 2.60 5.03 -3.78
N PHE A 123 3.23 4.36 -2.81
CA PHE A 123 3.06 2.91 -2.60
C PHE A 123 1.59 2.56 -2.38
N VAL A 124 0.92 3.22 -1.43
CA VAL A 124 -0.51 2.99 -1.13
C VAL A 124 -1.37 3.22 -2.37
N SER A 125 -1.15 4.32 -3.10
CA SER A 125 -1.94 4.64 -4.30
C SER A 125 -1.72 3.62 -5.43
N CYS A 126 -0.49 3.14 -5.63
CA CYS A 126 -0.19 2.09 -6.61
C CYS A 126 -0.87 0.76 -6.24
N ILE A 127 -0.82 0.36 -4.97
CA ILE A 127 -1.46 -0.88 -4.51
C ILE A 127 -2.98 -0.80 -4.67
N LEU A 128 -3.61 0.31 -4.26
CA LEU A 128 -5.05 0.52 -4.44
C LEU A 128 -5.46 0.54 -5.92
N CYS A 129 -4.60 1.08 -6.80
CA CYS A 129 -4.84 1.06 -8.23
C CYS A 129 -4.83 -0.36 -8.81
N MET A 130 -3.94 -1.22 -8.32
CA MET A 130 -3.84 -2.62 -8.77
C MET A 130 -4.99 -3.48 -8.25
N MET A 131 -5.49 -3.19 -7.04
CA MET A 131 -6.57 -3.92 -6.38
C MET A 131 -7.97 -3.32 -6.68
N ALA A 132 -8.08 -2.37 -7.60
CA ALA A 132 -9.32 -1.66 -7.85
C ALA A 132 -10.34 -2.52 -8.60
N GLY A 133 -11.32 -3.07 -7.89
CA GLY A 133 -12.50 -3.75 -8.46
C GLY A 133 -13.60 -2.79 -8.95
N SER A 134 -13.51 -1.48 -8.64
CA SER A 134 -14.45 -0.47 -9.11
C SER A 134 -13.77 0.62 -9.93
N ALA A 135 -14.47 1.15 -10.95
CA ALA A 135 -13.95 2.22 -11.81
C ALA A 135 -13.63 3.50 -11.02
N ILE A 136 -14.39 3.79 -9.96
CA ILE A 136 -14.18 4.97 -9.11
C ILE A 136 -12.87 4.82 -8.32
N LEU A 137 -12.63 3.67 -7.70
CA LEU A 137 -11.39 3.41 -6.97
C LEU A 137 -10.19 3.46 -7.90
N LEU A 138 -10.31 2.88 -9.10
CA LEU A 138 -9.27 2.93 -10.12
C LEU A 138 -8.94 4.37 -10.52
N LEU A 139 -9.94 5.19 -10.81
CA LEU A 139 -9.75 6.58 -11.21
C LEU A 139 -9.09 7.39 -10.08
N MET A 140 -9.60 7.30 -8.86
CA MET A 140 -9.06 8.07 -7.74
C MET A 140 -7.62 7.69 -7.39
N SER A 141 -7.31 6.39 -7.40
CA SER A 141 -5.95 5.92 -7.12
C SER A 141 -4.98 6.27 -8.26
N TRP A 142 -5.41 6.22 -9.51
CA TRP A 142 -4.64 6.66 -10.67
C TRP A 142 -4.31 8.16 -10.61
N GLU A 143 -5.30 9.01 -10.30
CA GLU A 143 -5.09 10.45 -10.11
C GLU A 143 -4.11 10.72 -8.96
N ALA A 144 -4.24 10.00 -7.84
CA ALA A 144 -3.32 10.11 -6.72
C ALA A 144 -1.89 9.74 -7.12
N VAL A 145 -1.68 8.64 -7.85
CA VAL A 145 -0.35 8.25 -8.39
C VAL A 145 0.24 9.38 -9.23
N SER A 146 -0.55 9.95 -10.14
CA SER A 146 -0.12 11.03 -11.04
C SER A 146 0.28 12.28 -10.26
N MET A 147 -0.55 12.71 -9.30
CA MET A 147 -0.26 13.89 -8.47
C MET A 147 0.98 13.70 -7.59
N ILE A 148 1.11 12.53 -6.94
CA ILE A 148 2.26 12.25 -6.07
C ILE A 148 3.54 12.17 -6.88
N THR A 149 3.51 11.53 -8.05
CA THR A 149 4.68 11.45 -8.94
C THR A 149 5.12 12.83 -9.38
N PHE A 150 4.18 13.73 -9.71
CA PHE A 150 4.48 15.13 -10.04
C PHE A 150 5.12 15.87 -8.85
N LEU A 151 4.66 15.62 -7.61
CA LEU A 151 5.22 16.26 -6.42
C LEU A 151 6.63 15.73 -6.06
N MET A 152 6.99 14.54 -6.54
CA MET A 152 8.31 13.91 -6.32
C MET A 152 9.35 14.32 -7.38
N ALA A 153 8.90 14.81 -8.54
CA ALA A 153 9.76 15.26 -9.64
C ALA A 153 10.37 16.64 -9.36
#